data_2a08961b9063549f5fddf1843b5ab139
#
_entry.id   2a08961b9063549f5fddf1843b5ab139
#
_cell.length_a   1.000
_cell.length_b   1.000
_cell.length_c   1.000
_cell.angle_alpha   90.00
_cell.angle_beta   90.00
_cell.angle_gamma   90.00
#
_symmetry.space_group_name_H-M   'P 1'
#
loop_
_entity.id
_entity.type
_entity.pdbx_description
1 polymer ?
#
loop_
_entity_poly.entity_id
_entity_poly.type
_entity_poly.pdbx_seq_one_letter_code
_entity_poly.pdbx_strand_id
1 'polypeptide(L)'
;MNHTDPEENGALSYVLVTPYTVAKSRTGGVLARLLSRLDLELAGAQMIAPDEGFVQAYAGALREENLTNSVTLLADYAERNLSPSGGRRHRSLLLLFRGEEPCEKLSAICGHLYPEHREIEAVTGESIRDTYADLIVSEEDPAKVTYFEPAVITPRYQKWADRDLALFAGFLQGEENIIKNMAYPDPSKIEQTLVIIKPDNWQYASSRPGTIIDMFSRTGLRIVGIKVHRFSLAEALEFYGPVEAVLKEKLAPVFGEKARNILEKEFGIALSGGTRQSLTDCFGADYARDQFFRIIDFMSGKRPDRCPPEDRGKPGTVKSMILVYEGENAVKKIRDVLGPTDPLKAPGGTVRREFGSNVMINTAHASDSPESFERERRIVRTDENSLASIISGRLARLNPPPRPVFQ
;
A
#
# COMPACT_ATOMS: atom_id res chain seq x y z
N MET A 1 32.55 2.25 6.16
CA MET A 1 31.53 3.22 6.60
C MET A 1 30.20 2.67 6.13
N ASN A 2 29.37 2.20 7.05
CA ASN A 2 28.02 1.73 6.70
C ASN A 2 27.21 2.95 6.23
N HIS A 3 26.93 3.02 4.96
CA HIS A 3 25.90 3.90 4.43
C HIS A 3 24.54 3.35 4.93
N THR A 4 24.12 3.75 6.13
CA THR A 4 22.72 3.66 6.53
C THR A 4 21.96 4.61 5.61
N ASP A 5 20.98 4.06 4.93
CA ASP A 5 20.09 4.83 4.06
C ASP A 5 19.51 6.00 4.89
N PRO A 6 19.60 7.27 4.47
CA PRO A 6 19.05 8.41 5.21
C PRO A 6 17.56 8.23 5.54
N GLU A 7 16.83 7.45 4.74
CA GLU A 7 15.43 7.10 4.94
C GLU A 7 15.19 6.23 6.21
N GLU A 8 16.20 5.56 6.78
CA GLU A 8 16.01 4.72 7.97
C GLU A 8 16.08 5.48 9.31
N ASN A 9 16.54 6.72 9.36
CA ASN A 9 16.84 7.44 10.60
C ASN A 9 15.69 8.27 11.21
N GLY A 10 14.56 8.42 10.51
CA GLY A 10 13.40 9.19 11.00
C GLY A 10 12.69 8.54 12.21
N ALA A 11 11.98 9.36 12.98
CA ALA A 11 11.05 8.87 14.00
C ALA A 11 9.90 8.11 13.33
N LEU A 12 9.32 7.13 14.05
CA LEU A 12 8.23 6.29 13.56
C LEU A 12 6.96 6.57 14.38
N SER A 13 5.84 6.73 13.70
CA SER A 13 4.52 6.80 14.32
C SER A 13 3.49 6.05 13.46
N TYR A 14 2.25 6.00 13.91
CA TYR A 14 1.22 5.21 13.24
C TYR A 14 -0.14 5.91 13.17
N VAL A 15 -0.95 5.43 12.23
CA VAL A 15 -2.39 5.67 12.17
C VAL A 15 -3.08 4.31 12.13
N LEU A 16 -3.96 4.04 13.08
CA LEU A 16 -4.83 2.87 13.10
C LEU A 16 -6.20 3.29 12.57
N VAL A 17 -6.57 2.82 11.38
CA VAL A 17 -7.91 3.02 10.80
C VAL A 17 -8.87 2.02 11.44
N THR A 18 -9.97 2.52 11.98
CA THR A 18 -10.93 1.75 12.77
C THR A 18 -11.70 0.71 11.97
N PRO A 19 -12.24 -0.35 12.61
CA PRO A 19 -13.06 -1.36 11.94
C PRO A 19 -14.27 -0.78 11.21
N TYR A 20 -14.94 0.20 11.81
CA TYR A 20 -16.08 0.87 11.19
C TYR A 20 -15.69 1.59 9.90
N THR A 21 -14.60 2.36 9.93
CA THR A 21 -14.08 3.08 8.77
C THR A 21 -13.68 2.13 7.64
N VAL A 22 -13.04 1.01 7.98
CA VAL A 22 -12.74 -0.07 7.01
C VAL A 22 -14.02 -0.69 6.45
N ALA A 23 -14.99 -1.00 7.30
CA ALA A 23 -16.27 -1.62 6.89
C ALA A 23 -17.11 -0.70 5.99
N LYS A 24 -17.02 0.60 6.20
CA LYS A 24 -17.69 1.63 5.38
C LYS A 24 -16.92 2.00 4.10
N SER A 25 -15.87 1.25 3.76
CA SER A 25 -15.03 1.48 2.56
C SER A 25 -14.39 2.88 2.51
N ARG A 26 -14.13 3.50 3.66
CA ARG A 26 -13.53 4.85 3.78
C ARG A 26 -12.00 4.83 3.77
N THR A 27 -11.39 3.64 3.70
CA THR A 27 -9.93 3.44 3.73
C THR A 27 -9.22 4.27 2.66
N GLY A 28 -9.75 4.29 1.44
CA GLY A 28 -9.19 5.07 0.33
C GLY A 28 -9.17 6.56 0.62
N GLY A 29 -10.28 7.12 1.13
CA GLY A 29 -10.38 8.53 1.49
C GLY A 29 -9.45 8.95 2.63
N VAL A 30 -9.26 8.08 3.64
CA VAL A 30 -8.28 8.30 4.72
C VAL A 30 -6.86 8.35 4.17
N LEU A 31 -6.47 7.33 3.37
CA LEU A 31 -5.15 7.28 2.73
C LEU A 31 -4.91 8.47 1.80
N ALA A 32 -5.92 8.88 1.03
CA ALA A 32 -5.82 10.03 0.14
C ALA A 32 -5.42 11.31 0.89
N ARG A 33 -6.01 11.54 2.06
CA ARG A 33 -5.68 12.73 2.88
C ARG A 33 -4.31 12.63 3.52
N LEU A 34 -3.96 11.48 4.08
CA LEU A 34 -2.63 11.27 4.67
C LEU A 34 -1.53 11.48 3.63
N LEU A 35 -1.65 10.83 2.47
CA LEU A 35 -0.60 10.82 1.45
C LEU A 35 -0.48 12.12 0.64
N SER A 36 -1.52 12.95 0.60
CA SER A 36 -1.48 14.22 -0.14
C SER A 36 -0.94 15.40 0.66
N ARG A 37 -0.90 15.31 1.98
CA ARG A 37 -0.62 16.45 2.88
C ARG A 37 0.60 16.25 3.76
N LEU A 38 1.17 15.04 3.79
CA LEU A 38 2.30 14.72 4.64
C LEU A 38 3.58 14.65 3.82
N ASP A 39 4.63 15.20 4.37
CA ASP A 39 6.03 15.01 3.97
C ASP A 39 6.67 13.81 4.69
N LEU A 40 5.84 12.88 5.20
CA LEU A 40 6.27 11.66 5.88
C LEU A 40 6.28 10.49 4.89
N GLU A 41 7.26 9.59 5.06
CA GLU A 41 7.26 8.34 4.34
C GLU A 41 6.22 7.38 4.90
N LEU A 42 5.33 6.84 4.05
CA LEU A 42 4.57 5.64 4.40
C LEU A 42 5.55 4.46 4.39
N ALA A 43 6.03 4.09 5.58
CA ALA A 43 7.03 3.04 5.78
C ALA A 43 6.42 1.64 5.74
N GLY A 44 5.15 1.51 6.09
CA GLY A 44 4.46 0.22 6.08
C GLY A 44 2.96 0.33 6.21
N ALA A 45 2.26 -0.71 5.79
CA ALA A 45 0.82 -0.84 5.91
C ALA A 45 0.46 -2.32 6.13
N GLN A 46 -0.49 -2.62 7.01
CA GLN A 46 -0.97 -3.98 7.24
C GLN A 46 -2.42 -3.98 7.70
N MET A 47 -3.24 -4.88 7.11
CA MET A 47 -4.53 -5.22 7.70
C MET A 47 -4.28 -6.05 8.95
N ILE A 48 -4.87 -5.65 10.06
CA ILE A 48 -4.79 -6.38 11.33
C ILE A 48 -6.19 -6.74 11.84
N ALA A 49 -6.26 -7.81 12.61
CA ALA A 49 -7.47 -8.23 13.32
C ALA A 49 -7.07 -8.56 14.77
N PRO A 50 -7.09 -7.56 15.67
CA PRO A 50 -6.63 -7.70 17.04
C PRO A 50 -7.32 -8.83 17.81
N ASP A 51 -6.56 -9.49 18.69
CA ASP A 51 -7.10 -10.39 19.69
C ASP A 51 -7.43 -9.66 21.00
N GLU A 52 -8.09 -10.34 21.92
CA GLU A 52 -8.51 -9.77 23.19
C GLU A 52 -7.31 -9.29 24.04
N GLY A 53 -6.22 -10.07 24.07
CA GLY A 53 -5.03 -9.74 24.85
C GLY A 53 -4.37 -8.45 24.39
N PHE A 54 -4.20 -8.27 23.07
CA PHE A 54 -3.69 -7.04 22.49
C PHE A 54 -4.63 -5.86 22.80
N VAL A 55 -5.95 -6.02 22.61
CA VAL A 55 -6.91 -4.94 22.82
C VAL A 55 -6.90 -4.43 24.26
N GLN A 56 -6.85 -5.33 25.25
CA GLN A 56 -6.76 -4.95 26.66
C GLN A 56 -5.47 -4.19 26.98
N ALA A 57 -4.34 -4.66 26.47
CA ALA A 57 -3.05 -3.96 26.63
C ALA A 57 -3.06 -2.58 25.96
N TYR A 58 -3.59 -2.47 24.75
CA TYR A 58 -3.64 -1.24 24.00
C TYR A 58 -4.61 -0.22 24.64
N ALA A 59 -5.79 -0.64 25.06
CA ALA A 59 -6.74 0.23 25.77
C ALA A 59 -6.17 0.71 27.11
N GLY A 60 -5.48 -0.17 27.85
CA GLY A 60 -4.74 0.18 29.07
C GLY A 60 -3.70 1.28 28.80
N ALA A 61 -2.92 1.10 27.73
CA ALA A 61 -1.92 2.08 27.31
C ALA A 61 -2.57 3.43 26.95
N LEU A 62 -3.69 3.43 26.23
CA LEU A 62 -4.44 4.66 25.92
C LEU A 62 -4.93 5.37 27.21
N ARG A 63 -5.37 4.64 28.24
CA ARG A 63 -5.79 5.23 29.52
C ARG A 63 -4.65 5.90 30.28
N GLU A 64 -3.44 5.37 30.19
CA GLU A 64 -2.26 5.98 30.82
C GLU A 64 -1.87 7.33 30.24
N GLU A 65 -2.32 7.67 29.05
CA GLU A 65 -2.05 8.97 28.43
C GLU A 65 -2.66 10.17 29.18
N ASN A 66 -3.66 9.94 29.99
CA ASN A 66 -4.29 10.76 31.02
C ASN A 66 -4.32 12.31 30.79
N LEU A 67 -4.60 12.75 29.57
CA LEU A 67 -4.55 14.16 29.22
C LEU A 67 -5.91 14.86 29.22
N THR A 68 -6.99 14.12 28.97
CA THR A 68 -8.35 14.65 28.88
C THR A 68 -9.40 13.52 28.89
N ASN A 69 -10.68 13.86 29.10
CA ASN A 69 -11.81 12.93 28.95
C ASN A 69 -11.82 12.22 27.57
N SER A 70 -11.21 12.83 26.55
CA SER A 70 -11.09 12.27 25.20
C SER A 70 -10.31 10.96 25.16
N VAL A 71 -9.34 10.78 26.06
CA VAL A 71 -8.50 9.57 26.13
C VAL A 71 -9.30 8.38 26.63
N THR A 72 -10.17 8.59 27.62
CA THR A 72 -11.09 7.55 28.10
C THR A 72 -12.00 7.07 26.96
N LEU A 73 -12.54 7.99 26.15
CA LEU A 73 -13.39 7.62 25.01
C LEU A 73 -12.64 6.77 23.99
N LEU A 74 -11.38 7.05 23.70
CA LEU A 74 -10.57 6.21 22.79
C LEU A 74 -10.31 4.83 23.35
N ALA A 75 -9.97 4.73 24.64
CA ALA A 75 -9.75 3.45 25.29
C ALA A 75 -11.02 2.60 25.33
N ASP A 76 -12.15 3.20 25.71
CA ASP A 76 -13.46 2.55 25.75
C ASP A 76 -13.93 2.16 24.34
N TYR A 77 -13.60 2.97 23.33
CA TYR A 77 -13.84 2.63 21.93
C TYR A 77 -13.01 1.41 21.52
N ALA A 78 -11.72 1.40 21.84
CA ALA A 78 -10.81 0.31 21.50
C ALA A 78 -11.32 -1.02 22.10
N GLU A 79 -11.67 -1.04 23.39
CA GLU A 79 -12.21 -2.22 24.06
C GLU A 79 -13.49 -2.75 23.40
N ARG A 80 -14.41 -1.87 23.06
CA ARG A 80 -15.70 -2.27 22.47
C ARG A 80 -15.63 -2.68 21.01
N ASN A 81 -14.78 -2.01 20.20
CA ASN A 81 -14.85 -2.11 18.76
C ASN A 81 -13.64 -2.82 18.12
N LEU A 82 -12.51 -2.93 18.82
CA LEU A 82 -11.38 -3.72 18.36
C LEU A 82 -11.41 -5.14 18.90
N SER A 83 -12.03 -5.38 20.09
CA SER A 83 -12.16 -6.72 20.67
C SER A 83 -12.94 -7.66 19.78
N PRO A 84 -12.55 -8.94 19.75
CA PRO A 84 -13.31 -9.97 19.07
C PRO A 84 -14.77 -10.03 19.57
N SER A 85 -15.71 -10.18 18.66
CA SER A 85 -17.12 -10.35 19.01
C SER A 85 -17.80 -11.39 18.11
N GLY A 86 -18.77 -12.15 18.64
CA GLY A 86 -19.45 -13.20 17.89
C GLY A 86 -18.51 -14.27 17.31
N GLY A 87 -17.41 -14.58 17.99
CA GLY A 87 -16.39 -15.53 17.55
C GLY A 87 -15.47 -15.02 16.43
N ARG A 88 -15.43 -13.70 16.18
CA ARG A 88 -14.66 -13.09 15.09
C ARG A 88 -13.82 -11.93 15.58
N ARG A 89 -12.65 -11.74 14.94
CA ARG A 89 -11.81 -10.56 15.08
C ARG A 89 -12.25 -9.47 14.09
N HIS A 90 -12.14 -8.21 14.47
CA HIS A 90 -12.50 -7.05 13.64
C HIS A 90 -11.31 -6.52 12.87
N ARG A 91 -11.51 -6.27 11.55
CA ARG A 91 -10.46 -5.74 10.69
C ARG A 91 -10.19 -4.26 10.96
N SER A 92 -8.94 -3.93 11.13
CA SER A 92 -8.42 -2.57 11.18
C SER A 92 -7.24 -2.45 10.20
N LEU A 93 -6.85 -1.24 9.84
CA LEU A 93 -5.68 -1.00 9.01
C LEU A 93 -4.64 -0.23 9.82
N LEU A 94 -3.48 -0.83 10.02
CA LEU A 94 -2.32 -0.17 10.63
C LEU A 94 -1.43 0.42 9.53
N LEU A 95 -1.17 1.72 9.62
CA LEU A 95 -0.28 2.47 8.74
C LEU A 95 0.89 3.00 9.55
N LEU A 96 2.12 2.75 9.10
CA LEU A 96 3.33 3.28 9.72
C LEU A 96 3.89 4.42 8.89
N PHE A 97 4.16 5.54 9.55
CA PHE A 97 4.78 6.72 8.95
C PHE A 97 6.12 7.02 9.61
N ARG A 98 7.10 7.39 8.78
CA ARG A 98 8.46 7.72 9.19
C ARG A 98 8.83 9.12 8.73
N GLY A 99 9.55 9.86 9.57
CA GLY A 99 10.05 11.19 9.23
C GLY A 99 10.32 12.05 10.45
N GLU A 100 10.34 13.35 10.23
CA GLU A 100 10.49 14.36 11.26
C GLU A 100 9.13 14.69 11.88
N GLU A 101 9.04 14.69 13.22
CA GLU A 101 7.83 15.02 14.00
C GLU A 101 6.55 14.28 13.55
N PRO A 102 6.62 12.93 13.34
CA PRO A 102 5.50 12.23 12.73
C PRO A 102 4.23 12.26 13.59
N CYS A 103 4.34 12.27 14.91
CA CYS A 103 3.17 12.32 15.79
C CYS A 103 2.41 13.64 15.66
N GLU A 104 3.12 14.77 15.61
CA GLU A 104 2.53 16.09 15.46
C GLU A 104 1.82 16.22 14.11
N LYS A 105 2.53 15.91 13.01
CA LYS A 105 2.00 15.98 11.66
C LYS A 105 0.78 15.06 11.45
N LEU A 106 0.84 13.82 11.95
CA LEU A 106 -0.28 12.90 11.88
C LEU A 106 -1.48 13.36 12.70
N SER A 107 -1.24 13.87 13.93
CA SER A 107 -2.31 14.40 14.79
C SER A 107 -3.02 15.59 14.15
N ALA A 108 -2.28 16.49 13.51
CA ALA A 108 -2.84 17.65 12.83
C ALA A 108 -3.80 17.24 11.70
N ILE A 109 -3.38 16.28 10.85
CA ILE A 109 -4.22 15.78 9.74
C ILE A 109 -5.38 14.91 10.22
N CYS A 110 -5.18 14.12 11.28
CA CYS A 110 -6.27 13.35 11.89
C CYS A 110 -7.34 14.25 12.49
N GLY A 111 -6.95 15.39 13.05
CA GLY A 111 -7.86 16.37 13.64
C GLY A 111 -8.25 16.08 15.09
N HIS A 112 -9.03 16.98 15.68
CA HIS A 112 -9.51 16.88 17.05
C HIS A 112 -10.58 15.78 17.21
N LEU A 113 -10.63 15.19 18.41
CA LEU A 113 -11.68 14.23 18.76
C LEU A 113 -13.02 14.92 19.01
N TYR A 114 -12.99 16.12 19.61
CA TYR A 114 -14.16 16.95 19.86
C TYR A 114 -14.21 18.10 18.85
N PRO A 115 -15.33 18.26 18.13
CA PRO A 115 -15.50 19.35 17.15
C PRO A 115 -15.32 20.75 17.74
N GLU A 116 -15.75 20.97 19.00
CA GLU A 116 -15.63 22.26 19.71
C GLU A 116 -14.19 22.69 20.01
N HIS A 117 -13.23 21.74 19.95
CA HIS A 117 -11.81 22.06 20.09
C HIS A 117 -11.15 22.46 18.76
N ARG A 118 -11.94 22.54 17.69
CA ARG A 118 -11.46 23.00 16.40
C ARG A 118 -11.21 24.51 16.46
N GLU A 119 -10.12 24.96 15.85
CA GLU A 119 -9.90 26.40 15.64
C GLU A 119 -11.01 26.97 14.76
N ILE A 120 -11.52 28.16 15.12
CA ILE A 120 -12.66 28.80 14.43
C ILE A 120 -12.35 29.02 12.93
N GLU A 121 -11.08 29.25 12.59
CA GLU A 121 -10.62 29.49 11.21
C GLU A 121 -10.36 28.20 10.41
N ALA A 122 -10.46 27.02 11.04
CA ALA A 122 -10.21 25.75 10.33
C ALA A 122 -11.29 25.47 9.29
N VAL A 123 -10.84 25.03 8.11
CA VAL A 123 -11.75 24.67 7.02
C VAL A 123 -12.54 23.41 7.40
N THR A 124 -13.87 23.49 7.34
CA THR A 124 -14.75 22.36 7.62
C THR A 124 -14.45 21.18 6.67
N GLY A 125 -14.27 20.00 7.23
CA GLY A 125 -13.95 18.79 6.46
C GLY A 125 -12.46 18.67 6.07
N GLU A 126 -11.59 19.50 6.61
CA GLU A 126 -10.17 19.46 6.32
C GLU A 126 -9.48 18.25 6.94
N SER A 127 -9.74 17.94 8.20
CA SER A 127 -9.17 16.79 8.87
C SER A 127 -9.90 15.48 8.53
N ILE A 128 -9.26 14.35 8.86
CA ILE A 128 -9.87 13.02 8.69
C ILE A 128 -11.11 12.89 9.55
N ARG A 129 -11.02 13.32 10.83
CA ARG A 129 -12.14 13.23 11.77
C ARG A 129 -13.31 14.13 11.39
N ASP A 130 -13.06 15.29 10.82
CA ASP A 130 -14.12 16.16 10.32
C ASP A 130 -15.03 15.50 9.30
N THR A 131 -14.50 14.55 8.54
CA THR A 131 -15.26 13.90 7.47
C THR A 131 -15.77 12.52 7.86
N TYR A 132 -15.01 11.77 8.66
CA TYR A 132 -15.25 10.34 8.86
C TYR A 132 -15.54 9.95 10.29
N ALA A 133 -15.28 10.82 11.28
CA ALA A 133 -15.64 10.58 12.66
C ALA A 133 -17.07 11.02 12.95
N ASP A 134 -17.70 10.35 13.90
CA ASP A 134 -19.00 10.68 14.43
C ASP A 134 -18.92 10.78 15.96
N LEU A 135 -19.41 11.87 16.52
CA LEU A 135 -19.56 12.09 17.96
C LEU A 135 -20.94 12.67 18.23
N ILE A 136 -21.74 11.94 19.00
CA ILE A 136 -23.09 12.37 19.40
C ILE A 136 -23.11 12.48 20.92
N VAL A 137 -23.48 13.66 21.41
CA VAL A 137 -23.70 13.91 22.83
C VAL A 137 -25.19 13.80 23.19
N SER A 138 -25.50 13.60 24.45
CA SER A 138 -26.88 13.58 24.92
C SER A 138 -27.50 14.97 24.82
N GLU A 139 -28.75 15.07 24.41
CA GLU A 139 -29.51 16.33 24.42
C GLU A 139 -29.76 16.84 25.85
N GLU A 140 -29.86 15.90 26.83
CA GLU A 140 -30.12 16.22 28.24
C GLU A 140 -28.84 16.62 29.00
N ASP A 141 -27.69 16.07 28.60
CA ASP A 141 -26.39 16.31 29.22
C ASP A 141 -25.28 16.36 28.17
N PRO A 142 -24.86 17.54 27.73
CA PRO A 142 -23.81 17.69 26.71
C PRO A 142 -22.43 17.11 27.11
N ALA A 143 -22.19 16.84 28.39
CA ALA A 143 -20.99 16.18 28.86
C ALA A 143 -21.03 14.64 28.61
N LYS A 144 -22.22 14.10 28.33
CA LYS A 144 -22.42 12.66 28.13
C LYS A 144 -22.39 12.32 26.64
N VAL A 145 -21.33 11.62 26.19
CA VAL A 145 -21.24 11.06 24.84
C VAL A 145 -22.10 9.80 24.74
N THR A 146 -23.04 9.78 23.80
CA THR A 146 -23.94 8.66 23.52
C THR A 146 -23.47 7.76 22.38
N TYR A 147 -22.72 8.33 21.41
CA TYR A 147 -22.09 7.62 20.30
C TYR A 147 -20.74 8.23 19.98
N PHE A 148 -19.77 7.37 19.71
CA PHE A 148 -18.40 7.80 19.35
C PHE A 148 -17.77 6.86 18.35
N GLU A 149 -17.31 7.40 17.22
CA GLU A 149 -16.53 6.75 16.19
C GLU A 149 -15.37 7.67 15.77
N PRO A 150 -14.13 7.39 16.19
CA PRO A 150 -13.00 8.28 15.95
C PRO A 150 -12.45 8.27 14.53
N ALA A 151 -12.92 7.38 13.68
CA ALA A 151 -12.40 7.06 12.34
C ALA A 151 -10.96 6.53 12.32
N VAL A 152 -10.06 7.18 13.04
CA VAL A 152 -8.64 6.80 13.16
C VAL A 152 -8.14 7.05 14.58
N ILE A 153 -7.15 6.26 15.01
CA ILE A 153 -6.40 6.45 16.26
C ILE A 153 -4.93 6.70 15.91
N THR A 154 -4.34 7.74 16.48
CA THR A 154 -2.94 8.11 16.30
C THR A 154 -2.41 8.73 17.60
N PRO A 155 -1.18 8.45 18.02
CA PRO A 155 -0.58 9.03 19.22
C PRO A 155 -0.18 10.49 18.97
N ARG A 156 -0.31 11.34 20.00
CA ARG A 156 0.11 12.75 19.94
C ARG A 156 1.60 12.97 20.21
N TYR A 157 2.23 12.08 20.96
CA TYR A 157 3.61 12.23 21.42
C TYR A 157 4.44 10.99 21.10
N GLN A 158 5.71 11.22 20.78
CA GLN A 158 6.61 10.16 20.37
C GLN A 158 6.77 9.06 21.41
N LYS A 159 6.81 9.41 22.70
CA LYS A 159 6.91 8.42 23.81
C LYS A 159 5.75 7.43 23.81
N TRP A 160 4.54 7.88 23.44
CA TRP A 160 3.38 6.99 23.34
C TRP A 160 3.39 6.20 22.05
N ALA A 161 3.82 6.82 20.94
CA ALA A 161 4.02 6.08 19.70
C ALA A 161 5.01 4.92 19.90
N ASP A 162 6.16 5.16 20.54
CA ASP A 162 7.17 4.12 20.77
C ASP A 162 6.65 3.01 21.71
N ARG A 163 5.85 3.34 22.74
CA ARG A 163 5.18 2.37 23.62
C ARG A 163 4.18 1.51 22.87
N ASP A 164 3.28 2.16 22.12
CA ASP A 164 2.21 1.48 21.40
C ASP A 164 2.79 0.61 20.26
N LEU A 165 3.83 1.10 19.58
CA LEU A 165 4.54 0.32 18.58
C LEU A 165 5.19 -0.93 19.18
N ALA A 166 5.64 -0.90 20.45
CA ALA A 166 6.12 -2.09 21.14
C ALA A 166 4.99 -3.12 21.34
N LEU A 167 3.77 -2.68 21.68
CA LEU A 167 2.60 -3.57 21.77
C LEU A 167 2.26 -4.15 20.39
N PHE A 168 2.22 -3.32 19.35
CA PHE A 168 2.02 -3.80 17.98
C PHE A 168 3.09 -4.80 17.55
N ALA A 169 4.38 -4.56 17.84
CA ALA A 169 5.44 -5.49 17.49
C ALA A 169 5.24 -6.86 18.14
N GLY A 170 4.85 -6.90 19.42
CA GLY A 170 4.55 -8.15 20.12
C GLY A 170 3.37 -8.90 19.50
N PHE A 171 2.28 -8.20 19.23
CA PHE A 171 1.10 -8.77 18.58
C PHE A 171 1.41 -9.30 17.16
N LEU A 172 2.11 -8.51 16.36
CA LEU A 172 2.38 -8.83 14.96
C LEU A 172 3.34 -10.01 14.77
N GLN A 173 4.13 -10.40 15.77
CA GLN A 173 5.06 -11.54 15.65
C GLN A 173 4.35 -12.87 15.36
N GLY A 174 3.10 -13.02 15.81
CA GLY A 174 2.28 -14.22 15.58
C GLY A 174 1.28 -14.11 14.43
N GLU A 175 1.20 -12.95 13.77
CA GLU A 175 0.16 -12.67 12.77
C GLU A 175 0.73 -12.66 11.34
N GLU A 176 0.00 -13.29 10.42
CA GLU A 176 0.28 -13.15 8.98
C GLU A 176 -0.29 -11.83 8.44
N ASN A 177 0.26 -11.36 7.31
CA ASN A 177 -0.24 -10.15 6.65
C ASN A 177 -1.61 -10.33 5.96
N ILE A 178 -2.13 -11.56 5.88
CA ILE A 178 -3.45 -11.86 5.31
C ILE A 178 -4.42 -12.22 6.43
N ILE A 179 -5.53 -11.47 6.52
CA ILE A 179 -6.60 -11.81 7.46
C ILE A 179 -7.38 -13.02 6.94
N LYS A 180 -7.41 -14.07 7.73
CA LYS A 180 -8.15 -15.31 7.48
C LYS A 180 -9.50 -15.28 8.20
N ASN A 181 -10.38 -16.24 7.85
CA ASN A 181 -11.66 -16.47 8.54
C ASN A 181 -12.66 -15.30 8.43
N MET A 182 -12.66 -14.63 7.28
CA MET A 182 -13.73 -13.70 6.94
C MET A 182 -15.06 -14.47 6.75
N ALA A 183 -16.16 -13.87 7.20
CA ALA A 183 -17.47 -14.49 7.03
C ALA A 183 -18.10 -14.07 5.69
N TYR A 184 -18.55 -15.06 4.95
CA TYR A 184 -19.30 -14.92 3.72
C TYR A 184 -20.56 -15.78 3.74
N PRO A 185 -21.65 -15.35 3.09
CA PRO A 185 -22.86 -16.17 2.96
C PRO A 185 -22.60 -17.51 2.27
N ASP A 186 -21.76 -17.53 1.24
CA ASP A 186 -21.35 -18.72 0.51
C ASP A 186 -19.81 -18.74 0.35
N PRO A 187 -19.10 -19.40 1.26
CA PRO A 187 -17.63 -19.46 1.20
C PRO A 187 -17.08 -20.16 -0.06
N SER A 188 -17.86 -21.03 -0.71
CA SER A 188 -17.41 -21.77 -1.91
C SER A 188 -17.21 -20.90 -3.15
N LYS A 189 -17.79 -19.69 -3.16
CA LYS A 189 -17.68 -18.71 -4.26
C LYS A 189 -16.62 -17.66 -4.03
N ILE A 190 -15.91 -17.73 -2.92
CA ILE A 190 -14.96 -16.70 -2.55
C ILE A 190 -13.62 -16.99 -3.22
N GLU A 191 -13.10 -15.98 -3.89
CA GLU A 191 -11.78 -15.96 -4.48
C GLU A 191 -10.99 -14.74 -4.02
N GLN A 192 -9.68 -14.80 -4.14
CA GLN A 192 -8.79 -13.69 -3.88
C GLN A 192 -8.15 -13.19 -5.18
N THR A 193 -7.78 -11.92 -5.20
CA THR A 193 -7.02 -11.33 -6.29
C THR A 193 -6.03 -10.29 -5.75
N LEU A 194 -4.90 -10.14 -6.44
CA LEU A 194 -3.87 -9.19 -6.07
C LEU A 194 -4.00 -7.92 -6.92
N VAL A 195 -3.81 -6.78 -6.28
CA VAL A 195 -3.66 -5.48 -6.92
C VAL A 195 -2.33 -4.86 -6.51
N ILE A 196 -1.59 -4.31 -7.47
CA ILE A 196 -0.39 -3.51 -7.20
C ILE A 196 -0.65 -2.07 -7.64
N ILE A 197 -0.62 -1.12 -6.71
CA ILE A 197 -0.51 0.30 -7.04
C ILE A 197 0.95 0.59 -7.35
N LYS A 198 1.23 0.91 -8.61
CA LYS A 198 2.57 0.97 -9.19
C LYS A 198 3.37 2.20 -8.76
N PRO A 199 4.71 2.21 -8.99
CA PRO A 199 5.60 3.29 -8.56
C PRO A 199 5.24 4.70 -9.07
N ASP A 200 4.60 4.84 -10.23
CA ASP A 200 4.16 6.14 -10.77
C ASP A 200 3.19 6.91 -9.86
N ASN A 201 2.58 6.23 -8.89
CA ASN A 201 1.67 6.85 -7.94
C ASN A 201 2.35 7.38 -6.67
N TRP A 202 3.65 7.13 -6.51
CA TRP A 202 4.41 7.42 -5.29
C TRP A 202 5.53 8.44 -5.49
N GLN A 203 5.68 8.99 -6.69
CA GLN A 203 6.76 9.94 -7.01
C GLN A 203 6.57 11.29 -6.30
N TYR A 204 5.34 11.67 -6.03
CA TYR A 204 4.97 12.91 -5.38
C TYR A 204 3.88 12.66 -4.34
N ALA A 205 3.84 13.49 -3.31
CA ALA A 205 2.73 13.51 -2.37
C ALA A 205 1.42 13.81 -3.12
N SER A 206 0.46 12.88 -3.05
CA SER A 206 -0.80 13.02 -3.77
C SER A 206 -1.90 12.14 -3.18
N SER A 207 -3.15 12.47 -3.48
CA SER A 207 -4.31 11.64 -3.13
C SER A 207 -4.44 10.37 -3.98
N ARG A 208 -3.67 10.23 -5.09
CA ARG A 208 -3.86 9.16 -6.09
C ARG A 208 -3.94 7.76 -5.51
N PRO A 209 -2.99 7.27 -4.68
CA PRO A 209 -3.07 5.91 -4.16
C PRO A 209 -4.36 5.64 -3.38
N GLY A 210 -4.77 6.60 -2.54
CA GLY A 210 -6.02 6.49 -1.80
C GLY A 210 -7.26 6.53 -2.71
N THR A 211 -7.29 7.42 -3.70
CA THR A 211 -8.38 7.51 -4.68
C THR A 211 -8.52 6.22 -5.50
N ILE A 212 -7.40 5.58 -5.87
CA ILE A 212 -7.40 4.29 -6.55
C ILE A 212 -8.05 3.21 -5.68
N ILE A 213 -7.70 3.15 -4.39
CA ILE A 213 -8.31 2.22 -3.43
C ILE A 213 -9.82 2.50 -3.28
N ASP A 214 -10.21 3.77 -3.24
CA ASP A 214 -11.61 4.18 -3.17
C ASP A 214 -12.39 3.73 -4.43
N MET A 215 -11.79 3.84 -5.61
CA MET A 215 -12.41 3.33 -6.83
C MET A 215 -12.64 1.82 -6.79
N PHE A 216 -11.71 1.05 -6.25
CA PHE A 216 -11.89 -0.40 -6.06
C PHE A 216 -12.97 -0.74 -5.01
N SER A 217 -13.28 0.16 -4.08
CA SER A 217 -14.34 -0.05 -3.10
C SER A 217 -15.72 -0.29 -3.71
N ARG A 218 -15.95 0.21 -4.95
CA ARG A 218 -17.19 -0.01 -5.73
C ARG A 218 -17.48 -1.48 -6.00
N THR A 219 -16.47 -2.34 -5.94
CA THR A 219 -16.61 -3.78 -6.16
C THR A 219 -17.34 -4.50 -5.02
N GLY A 220 -17.41 -3.89 -3.83
CA GLY A 220 -17.90 -4.51 -2.61
C GLY A 220 -16.97 -5.59 -2.05
N LEU A 221 -15.79 -5.78 -2.63
CA LEU A 221 -14.77 -6.71 -2.14
C LEU A 221 -14.12 -6.19 -0.86
N ARG A 222 -13.57 -7.11 -0.10
CA ARG A 222 -12.89 -6.81 1.16
C ARG A 222 -11.38 -6.82 0.97
N ILE A 223 -10.69 -5.81 1.46
CA ILE A 223 -9.23 -5.85 1.59
C ILE A 223 -8.92 -6.78 2.77
N VAL A 224 -8.17 -7.85 2.50
CA VAL A 224 -7.72 -8.81 3.51
C VAL A 224 -6.21 -8.77 3.74
N GLY A 225 -5.46 -8.19 2.81
CA GLY A 225 -4.02 -7.96 2.95
C GLY A 225 -3.61 -6.65 2.30
N ILE A 226 -2.62 -5.97 2.88
CA ILE A 226 -2.02 -4.76 2.34
C ILE A 226 -0.58 -4.67 2.82
N LYS A 227 0.34 -4.30 1.93
CA LYS A 227 1.72 -4.00 2.31
C LYS A 227 2.36 -2.98 1.38
N VAL A 228 3.28 -2.19 1.92
CA VAL A 228 4.24 -1.41 1.14
C VAL A 228 5.35 -2.35 0.69
N HIS A 229 5.70 -2.34 -0.59
CA HIS A 229 6.67 -3.25 -1.16
C HIS A 229 7.64 -2.54 -2.09
N ARG A 230 8.92 -2.91 -2.02
CA ARG A 230 9.97 -2.47 -2.93
C ARG A 230 10.48 -3.72 -3.66
N PHE A 231 10.05 -3.92 -4.89
CA PHE A 231 10.50 -5.08 -5.68
C PHE A 231 12.02 -5.11 -5.77
N SER A 232 12.63 -6.25 -5.43
CA SER A 232 13.99 -6.52 -5.85
C SER A 232 14.02 -6.74 -7.37
N LEU A 233 15.19 -6.62 -7.98
CA LEU A 233 15.35 -6.93 -9.40
C LEU A 233 14.94 -8.38 -9.70
N ALA A 234 15.31 -9.32 -8.81
CA ALA A 234 14.99 -10.74 -8.98
C ALA A 234 13.47 -10.98 -8.95
N GLU A 235 12.77 -10.40 -7.97
CA GLU A 235 11.30 -10.48 -7.89
C GLU A 235 10.62 -9.86 -9.11
N ALA A 236 11.09 -8.70 -9.58
CA ALA A 236 10.52 -8.03 -10.75
C ALA A 236 10.72 -8.86 -12.03
N LEU A 237 11.89 -9.48 -12.22
CA LEU A 237 12.15 -10.39 -13.33
C LEU A 237 11.25 -11.63 -13.29
N GLU A 238 11.05 -12.23 -12.11
CA GLU A 238 10.18 -13.39 -11.94
C GLU A 238 8.71 -13.01 -12.15
N PHE A 239 8.28 -11.88 -11.62
CA PHE A 239 6.90 -11.41 -11.71
C PHE A 239 6.48 -11.11 -13.16
N TYR A 240 7.32 -10.37 -13.89
CA TYR A 240 7.06 -9.92 -15.25
C TYR A 240 7.67 -10.84 -16.32
N GLY A 241 8.36 -11.92 -15.95
CA GLY A 241 8.97 -12.87 -16.90
C GLY A 241 8.03 -13.32 -18.02
N PRO A 242 6.77 -13.71 -17.75
CA PRO A 242 5.82 -14.10 -18.80
C PRO A 242 5.55 -13.00 -19.85
N VAL A 243 5.77 -11.72 -19.52
CA VAL A 243 5.56 -10.60 -20.43
C VAL A 243 6.68 -10.48 -21.46
N GLU A 244 7.90 -10.96 -21.17
CA GLU A 244 9.06 -10.85 -22.06
C GLU A 244 8.82 -11.53 -23.42
N ALA A 245 8.34 -12.79 -23.40
CA ALA A 245 8.05 -13.54 -24.62
C ALA A 245 6.95 -12.85 -25.45
N VAL A 246 5.89 -12.35 -24.79
CA VAL A 246 4.79 -11.65 -25.45
C VAL A 246 5.26 -10.32 -26.08
N LEU A 247 6.13 -9.59 -25.39
CA LEU A 247 6.72 -8.36 -25.96
C LEU A 247 7.59 -8.67 -27.18
N LYS A 248 8.43 -9.71 -27.11
CA LYS A 248 9.26 -10.12 -28.22
C LYS A 248 8.40 -10.49 -29.45
N GLU A 249 7.38 -11.32 -29.25
CA GLU A 249 6.48 -11.75 -30.34
C GLU A 249 5.75 -10.55 -30.98
N LYS A 250 5.27 -9.59 -30.19
CA LYS A 250 4.50 -8.45 -30.69
C LYS A 250 5.36 -7.31 -31.23
N LEU A 251 6.48 -7.01 -30.59
CA LEU A 251 7.27 -5.80 -30.89
C LEU A 251 8.38 -6.08 -31.91
N ALA A 252 9.02 -7.26 -31.90
CA ALA A 252 10.14 -7.54 -32.79
C ALA A 252 9.76 -7.36 -34.28
N PRO A 253 8.64 -7.89 -34.80
CA PRO A 253 8.26 -7.69 -36.19
C PRO A 253 7.98 -6.21 -36.51
N VAL A 254 7.30 -5.50 -35.64
CA VAL A 254 6.91 -4.09 -35.84
C VAL A 254 8.15 -3.20 -35.92
N PHE A 255 9.11 -3.39 -35.01
CA PHE A 255 10.31 -2.55 -34.95
C PHE A 255 11.37 -2.99 -35.96
N GLY A 256 11.45 -4.28 -36.33
CA GLY A 256 12.22 -4.76 -37.46
C GLY A 256 11.77 -4.11 -38.78
N GLU A 257 10.46 -4.07 -39.00
CA GLU A 257 9.88 -3.40 -40.17
C GLU A 257 10.10 -1.88 -40.17
N LYS A 258 9.98 -1.24 -39.02
CA LYS A 258 10.29 0.18 -38.86
C LYS A 258 11.75 0.49 -39.16
N ALA A 259 12.67 -0.33 -38.66
CA ALA A 259 14.10 -0.21 -38.95
C ALA A 259 14.38 -0.37 -40.44
N ARG A 260 13.77 -1.39 -41.10
CA ARG A 260 13.83 -1.57 -42.54
C ARG A 260 13.44 -0.30 -43.30
N ASN A 261 12.27 0.25 -42.98
CA ASN A 261 11.73 1.43 -43.68
C ASN A 261 12.65 2.65 -43.53
N ILE A 262 13.28 2.83 -42.38
CA ILE A 262 14.25 3.89 -42.13
C ILE A 262 15.49 3.67 -42.99
N LEU A 263 16.06 2.47 -43.01
CA LEU A 263 17.28 2.16 -43.79
C LEU A 263 17.03 2.24 -45.29
N GLU A 264 15.93 1.69 -45.80
CA GLU A 264 15.58 1.79 -47.23
C GLU A 264 15.43 3.25 -47.67
N LYS A 265 14.80 4.08 -46.83
CA LYS A 265 14.63 5.49 -47.13
C LYS A 265 15.97 6.27 -47.08
N GLU A 266 16.80 6.02 -46.08
CA GLU A 266 18.06 6.75 -45.87
C GLU A 266 19.07 6.42 -46.93
N PHE A 267 19.19 5.14 -47.34
CA PHE A 267 20.19 4.69 -48.28
C PHE A 267 19.68 4.59 -49.74
N GLY A 268 18.40 4.81 -49.99
CA GLY A 268 17.80 4.76 -51.32
C GLY A 268 17.83 3.35 -51.97
N ILE A 269 17.82 2.29 -51.18
CA ILE A 269 17.88 0.89 -51.63
C ILE A 269 16.70 0.10 -51.13
N ALA A 270 16.36 -1.01 -51.82
CA ALA A 270 15.41 -1.99 -51.34
C ALA A 270 16.17 -3.15 -50.66
N LEU A 271 15.83 -3.45 -49.42
CA LEU A 271 16.42 -4.53 -48.66
C LEU A 271 15.84 -5.90 -49.07
N SER A 272 16.68 -6.93 -49.14
CA SER A 272 16.26 -8.29 -49.45
C SER A 272 15.36 -8.88 -48.35
N GLY A 273 14.62 -9.94 -48.65
CA GLY A 273 13.80 -10.64 -47.67
C GLY A 273 14.62 -11.20 -46.51
N GLY A 274 15.83 -11.70 -46.76
CA GLY A 274 16.74 -12.19 -45.72
C GLY A 274 17.20 -11.05 -44.79
N THR A 275 17.54 -9.87 -45.33
CA THR A 275 17.91 -8.70 -44.52
C THR A 275 16.74 -8.20 -43.66
N ARG A 276 15.53 -8.23 -44.22
CA ARG A 276 14.29 -7.86 -43.45
C ARG A 276 14.10 -8.81 -42.28
N GLN A 277 14.22 -10.12 -42.47
CA GLN A 277 14.11 -11.08 -41.39
C GLN A 277 15.20 -10.88 -40.34
N SER A 278 16.45 -10.65 -40.75
CA SER A 278 17.55 -10.39 -39.84
C SER A 278 17.31 -9.12 -38.99
N LEU A 279 16.71 -8.08 -39.56
CA LEU A 279 16.32 -6.88 -38.78
C LEU A 279 15.25 -7.18 -37.72
N THR A 280 14.31 -8.08 -38.03
CA THR A 280 13.31 -8.53 -37.04
C THR A 280 13.98 -9.35 -35.95
N ASP A 281 14.82 -10.30 -36.31
CA ASP A 281 15.41 -11.26 -35.37
C ASP A 281 16.50 -10.66 -34.48
N CYS A 282 17.20 -9.63 -34.97
CA CYS A 282 18.24 -8.93 -34.20
C CYS A 282 17.72 -7.64 -33.60
N PHE A 283 17.54 -6.59 -34.42
CA PHE A 283 17.13 -5.27 -33.93
C PHE A 283 15.77 -5.27 -33.26
N GLY A 284 14.77 -5.93 -33.85
CA GLY A 284 13.43 -6.01 -33.27
C GLY A 284 13.43 -6.77 -31.92
N ALA A 285 14.22 -7.83 -31.82
CA ALA A 285 14.38 -8.59 -30.58
C ALA A 285 15.11 -7.78 -29.49
N ASP A 286 16.18 -7.05 -29.87
CA ASP A 286 16.91 -6.17 -28.94
C ASP A 286 16.03 -5.04 -28.45
N TYR A 287 15.21 -4.45 -29.34
CA TYR A 287 14.25 -3.43 -28.95
C TYR A 287 13.20 -4.00 -27.96
N ALA A 288 12.65 -5.16 -28.22
CA ALA A 288 11.67 -5.80 -27.32
C ALA A 288 12.28 -6.09 -25.94
N ARG A 289 13.54 -6.54 -25.90
CA ARG A 289 14.29 -6.75 -24.65
C ARG A 289 14.52 -5.45 -23.90
N ASP A 290 14.89 -4.35 -24.59
CA ASP A 290 15.02 -3.04 -23.97
C ASP A 290 13.70 -2.57 -23.35
N GLN A 291 12.55 -2.79 -24.03
CA GLN A 291 11.24 -2.46 -23.49
C GLN A 291 10.90 -3.30 -22.23
N PHE A 292 11.25 -4.58 -22.23
CA PHE A 292 11.11 -5.42 -21.04
C PHE A 292 11.98 -4.90 -19.89
N PHE A 293 13.24 -4.57 -20.14
CA PHE A 293 14.14 -4.00 -19.13
C PHE A 293 13.63 -2.67 -18.56
N ARG A 294 12.95 -1.85 -19.37
CA ARG A 294 12.29 -0.62 -18.89
C ARG A 294 11.13 -0.92 -17.94
N ILE A 295 10.36 -2.00 -18.17
CA ILE A 295 9.30 -2.42 -17.25
C ILE A 295 9.91 -2.85 -15.91
N ILE A 296 10.99 -3.63 -15.95
CA ILE A 296 11.68 -4.07 -14.72
C ILE A 296 12.27 -2.88 -13.95
N ASP A 297 12.94 -1.97 -14.65
CA ASP A 297 13.49 -0.73 -14.08
C ASP A 297 12.38 0.13 -13.44
N PHE A 298 11.27 0.32 -14.15
CA PHE A 298 10.12 1.05 -13.64
C PHE A 298 9.54 0.45 -12.34
N MET A 299 9.50 -0.90 -12.24
CA MET A 299 8.90 -1.59 -11.08
C MET A 299 9.86 -1.75 -9.89
N SER A 300 11.18 -1.85 -10.15
CA SER A 300 12.18 -2.07 -9.11
C SER A 300 13.12 -0.89 -8.86
N GLY A 301 13.21 0.05 -9.79
CA GLY A 301 14.24 1.09 -9.80
C GLY A 301 15.63 0.54 -10.10
N LYS A 302 15.72 -0.68 -10.66
CA LYS A 302 16.96 -1.36 -11.00
C LYS A 302 16.87 -1.96 -12.40
N ARG A 303 17.78 -1.56 -13.29
CA ARG A 303 17.80 -2.07 -14.66
C ARG A 303 18.63 -3.35 -14.75
N PRO A 304 18.14 -4.42 -15.41
CA PRO A 304 18.79 -5.75 -15.45
C PRO A 304 20.22 -5.76 -15.99
N ASP A 305 20.50 -4.93 -17.01
CA ASP A 305 21.80 -4.81 -17.67
C ASP A 305 22.82 -3.93 -16.92
N ARG A 306 22.40 -3.27 -15.83
CA ARG A 306 23.24 -2.35 -15.03
C ARG A 306 23.34 -2.75 -13.58
N CYS A 307 22.53 -3.67 -13.09
CA CYS A 307 22.49 -4.08 -11.69
C CYS A 307 23.52 -5.18 -11.42
N PRO A 308 24.46 -4.98 -10.48
CA PRO A 308 25.41 -6.00 -10.05
C PRO A 308 24.69 -7.24 -9.52
N PRO A 309 25.26 -8.46 -9.72
CA PRO A 309 24.64 -9.71 -9.28
C PRO A 309 24.30 -9.73 -7.77
N GLU A 310 25.17 -9.17 -6.93
CA GLU A 310 25.00 -9.09 -5.48
C GLU A 310 23.88 -8.16 -5.01
N ASP A 311 23.40 -7.28 -5.89
CA ASP A 311 22.32 -6.33 -5.60
C ASP A 311 20.96 -6.77 -6.15
N ARG A 312 20.91 -7.86 -6.91
CA ARG A 312 19.68 -8.32 -7.57
C ARG A 312 18.60 -8.76 -6.59
N GLY A 313 18.98 -9.36 -5.45
CA GLY A 313 18.05 -9.80 -4.38
C GLY A 313 17.71 -8.72 -3.37
N LYS A 314 18.43 -7.58 -3.35
CA LYS A 314 18.16 -6.49 -2.41
C LYS A 314 16.92 -5.71 -2.83
N PRO A 315 16.17 -5.13 -1.87
CA PRO A 315 15.03 -4.26 -2.18
C PRO A 315 15.38 -3.20 -3.23
N GLY A 316 14.42 -2.90 -4.08
CA GLY A 316 14.55 -1.85 -5.09
C GLY A 316 14.44 -0.45 -4.51
N THR A 317 14.63 0.55 -5.37
CA THR A 317 14.63 1.96 -4.96
C THR A 317 13.26 2.62 -5.05
N VAL A 318 12.30 1.99 -5.75
CA VAL A 318 10.94 2.51 -5.92
C VAL A 318 9.93 1.71 -5.12
N LYS A 319 8.85 2.39 -4.72
CA LYS A 319 7.81 1.86 -3.85
C LYS A 319 6.57 1.49 -4.64
N SER A 320 5.95 0.39 -4.27
CA SER A 320 4.61 -0.04 -4.68
C SER A 320 3.76 -0.36 -3.46
N MET A 321 2.44 -0.40 -3.62
CA MET A 321 1.55 -0.95 -2.59
C MET A 321 0.84 -2.17 -3.15
N ILE A 322 0.89 -3.25 -2.41
CA ILE A 322 0.24 -4.52 -2.73
C ILE A 322 -1.00 -4.63 -1.87
N LEU A 323 -2.13 -4.96 -2.50
CA LEU A 323 -3.40 -5.24 -1.84
C LEU A 323 -3.89 -6.61 -2.26
N VAL A 324 -4.48 -7.33 -1.31
CA VAL A 324 -5.22 -8.56 -1.58
C VAL A 324 -6.70 -8.29 -1.30
N TYR A 325 -7.51 -8.44 -2.34
CA TYR A 325 -8.95 -8.32 -2.27
C TYR A 325 -9.60 -9.72 -2.25
N GLU A 326 -10.66 -9.86 -1.48
CA GLU A 326 -11.38 -11.12 -1.30
C GLU A 326 -12.89 -10.93 -1.44
N GLY A 327 -13.55 -11.86 -2.11
CA GLY A 327 -14.99 -11.92 -2.28
C GLY A 327 -15.42 -12.65 -3.56
N GLU A 328 -16.71 -12.66 -3.85
CA GLU A 328 -17.24 -13.29 -5.06
C GLU A 328 -16.78 -12.59 -6.33
N ASN A 329 -16.28 -13.36 -7.32
CA ASN A 329 -15.81 -12.87 -8.62
C ASN A 329 -14.74 -11.77 -8.48
N ALA A 330 -13.80 -11.91 -7.52
CA ALA A 330 -12.85 -10.86 -7.19
C ALA A 330 -11.97 -10.48 -8.37
N VAL A 331 -11.42 -11.46 -9.11
CA VAL A 331 -10.59 -11.23 -10.30
C VAL A 331 -11.35 -10.38 -11.31
N LYS A 332 -12.57 -10.81 -11.68
CA LYS A 332 -13.37 -10.11 -12.69
C LYS A 332 -13.71 -8.69 -12.25
N LYS A 333 -14.23 -8.51 -11.04
CA LYS A 333 -14.66 -7.21 -10.52
C LYS A 333 -13.51 -6.20 -10.46
N ILE A 334 -12.35 -6.62 -9.97
CA ILE A 334 -11.17 -5.75 -9.91
C ILE A 334 -10.73 -5.35 -11.33
N ARG A 335 -10.69 -6.29 -12.28
CA ARG A 335 -10.30 -6.00 -13.66
C ARG A 335 -11.28 -5.08 -14.39
N ASP A 336 -12.58 -5.21 -14.12
CA ASP A 336 -13.61 -4.32 -14.67
C ASP A 336 -13.41 -2.87 -14.19
N VAL A 337 -13.12 -2.66 -12.91
CA VAL A 337 -12.81 -1.32 -12.34
C VAL A 337 -11.44 -0.81 -12.79
N LEU A 338 -10.46 -1.69 -12.93
CA LEU A 338 -9.10 -1.32 -13.38
C LEU A 338 -9.09 -0.83 -14.83
N GLY A 339 -9.82 -1.50 -15.71
CA GLY A 339 -9.83 -1.25 -17.16
C GLY A 339 -8.70 -1.97 -17.92
N PRO A 340 -8.74 -1.98 -19.27
CA PRO A 340 -7.74 -2.61 -20.13
C PRO A 340 -6.35 -1.97 -19.96
N THR A 341 -5.31 -2.70 -20.39
CA THR A 341 -3.89 -2.31 -20.20
C THR A 341 -3.56 -0.95 -20.84
N ASP A 342 -4.16 -0.63 -21.97
CA ASP A 342 -4.01 0.64 -22.67
C ASP A 342 -5.00 1.68 -22.11
N PRO A 343 -4.54 2.74 -21.42
CA PRO A 343 -5.43 3.77 -20.86
C PRO A 343 -6.28 4.49 -21.92
N LEU A 344 -5.80 4.59 -23.15
CA LEU A 344 -6.53 5.24 -24.25
C LEU A 344 -7.75 4.42 -24.70
N LYS A 345 -7.70 3.11 -24.49
CA LYS A 345 -8.81 2.17 -24.79
C LYS A 345 -9.72 1.91 -23.59
N ALA A 346 -9.34 2.42 -22.43
CA ALA A 346 -10.08 2.18 -21.20
C ALA A 346 -11.36 3.06 -21.15
N PRO A 347 -12.49 2.49 -20.73
CA PRO A 347 -13.72 3.24 -20.51
C PRO A 347 -13.55 4.32 -19.43
N GLY A 348 -14.27 5.43 -19.55
CA GLY A 348 -14.35 6.45 -18.50
C GLY A 348 -14.77 5.87 -17.15
N GLY A 349 -14.19 6.36 -16.06
CA GLY A 349 -14.45 5.89 -14.71
C GLY A 349 -13.68 4.63 -14.31
N THR A 350 -12.79 4.08 -15.18
CA THR A 350 -11.84 3.04 -14.80
C THR A 350 -10.53 3.64 -14.31
N VAL A 351 -9.83 2.93 -13.42
CA VAL A 351 -8.58 3.40 -12.81
C VAL A 351 -7.54 3.79 -13.87
N ARG A 352 -7.35 2.97 -14.89
CA ARG A 352 -6.37 3.24 -15.94
C ARG A 352 -6.76 4.41 -16.83
N ARG A 353 -8.04 4.63 -17.08
CA ARG A 353 -8.51 5.80 -17.84
C ARG A 353 -8.25 7.09 -17.10
N GLU A 354 -8.51 7.10 -15.79
CA GLU A 354 -8.39 8.32 -14.97
C GLU A 354 -6.93 8.69 -14.66
N PHE A 355 -6.06 7.69 -14.46
CA PHE A 355 -4.72 7.93 -13.92
C PHE A 355 -3.57 7.43 -14.80
N GLY A 356 -3.83 6.55 -15.78
CA GLY A 356 -2.80 6.01 -16.65
C GLY A 356 -2.41 6.97 -17.77
N SER A 357 -1.12 7.00 -18.11
CA SER A 357 -0.58 7.82 -19.19
C SER A 357 -0.34 7.02 -20.48
N ASN A 358 0.10 5.77 -20.35
CA ASN A 358 0.40 4.87 -21.48
C ASN A 358 0.40 3.41 -21.01
N VAL A 359 0.69 2.47 -21.92
CA VAL A 359 0.67 1.02 -21.62
C VAL A 359 1.63 0.60 -20.51
N MET A 360 2.75 1.30 -20.30
CA MET A 360 3.72 1.02 -19.24
C MET A 360 3.34 1.75 -17.94
N ILE A 361 3.10 3.07 -18.02
CA ILE A 361 2.69 3.93 -16.91
C ILE A 361 1.16 3.90 -16.86
N ASN A 362 0.60 2.81 -16.33
CA ASN A 362 -0.83 2.55 -16.31
C ASN A 362 -1.39 2.29 -14.92
N THR A 363 -0.73 2.87 -13.92
CA THR A 363 -1.23 3.08 -12.56
C THR A 363 -1.27 1.83 -11.68
N ALA A 364 -1.88 0.75 -12.15
CA ALA A 364 -2.00 -0.46 -11.35
C ALA A 364 -1.94 -1.74 -12.20
N HIS A 365 -1.54 -2.82 -11.52
CA HIS A 365 -1.64 -4.19 -11.99
C HIS A 365 -2.72 -4.91 -11.20
N ALA A 366 -3.40 -5.87 -11.81
CA ALA A 366 -4.24 -6.84 -11.13
C ALA A 366 -4.05 -8.21 -11.76
N SER A 367 -4.09 -9.26 -10.93
CA SER A 367 -4.04 -10.65 -11.41
C SER A 367 -5.16 -10.90 -12.42
N ASP A 368 -4.87 -11.66 -13.48
CA ASP A 368 -5.80 -11.92 -14.57
C ASP A 368 -6.55 -13.26 -14.43
N SER A 369 -6.08 -14.11 -13.53
CA SER A 369 -6.73 -15.36 -13.16
C SER A 369 -6.38 -15.78 -11.73
N PRO A 370 -7.08 -16.78 -11.15
CA PRO A 370 -6.68 -17.37 -9.87
C PRO A 370 -5.27 -17.95 -9.87
N GLU A 371 -4.85 -18.57 -10.98
CA GLU A 371 -3.51 -19.14 -11.14
C GLU A 371 -2.44 -18.06 -11.15
N SER A 372 -2.71 -16.93 -11.84
CA SER A 372 -1.84 -15.76 -11.81
C SER A 372 -1.72 -15.20 -10.40
N PHE A 373 -2.85 -15.08 -9.67
CA PHE A 373 -2.84 -14.66 -8.27
C PHE A 373 -1.95 -15.57 -7.41
N GLU A 374 -2.08 -16.90 -7.52
CA GLU A 374 -1.29 -17.85 -6.75
C GLU A 374 0.22 -17.77 -7.04
N ARG A 375 0.59 -17.51 -8.28
CA ARG A 375 1.97 -17.26 -8.67
C ARG A 375 2.48 -15.92 -8.12
N GLU A 376 1.72 -14.85 -8.35
CA GLU A 376 2.09 -13.49 -8.02
C GLU A 376 2.22 -13.28 -6.52
N ARG A 377 1.26 -13.80 -5.71
CA ARG A 377 1.31 -13.67 -4.25
C ARG A 377 2.54 -14.33 -3.62
N ARG A 378 3.02 -15.46 -4.20
CA ARG A 378 4.24 -16.13 -3.74
C ARG A 378 5.48 -15.31 -4.01
N ILE A 379 5.58 -14.68 -5.19
CA ILE A 379 6.71 -13.83 -5.56
C ILE A 379 6.82 -12.63 -4.62
N VAL A 380 5.70 -11.94 -4.39
CA VAL A 380 5.70 -10.74 -3.52
C VAL A 380 5.50 -11.07 -2.04
N ARG A 381 5.37 -12.36 -1.70
CA ARG A 381 5.23 -12.85 -0.31
C ARG A 381 4.15 -12.10 0.46
N THR A 382 2.90 -12.18 -0.04
CA THR A 382 1.77 -11.45 0.55
C THR A 382 1.51 -11.81 2.01
N ASP A 383 1.84 -13.04 2.41
CA ASP A 383 1.62 -13.55 3.78
C ASP A 383 2.69 -13.05 4.77
N GLU A 384 3.83 -12.54 4.27
CA GLU A 384 4.94 -12.10 5.11
C GLU A 384 4.60 -10.79 5.84
N ASN A 385 4.77 -10.81 7.15
CA ASN A 385 4.60 -9.65 8.00
C ASN A 385 5.89 -8.81 8.06
N SER A 386 5.93 -7.74 7.25
CA SER A 386 7.06 -6.81 7.24
C SER A 386 7.00 -5.74 8.33
N LEU A 387 5.81 -5.45 8.90
CA LEU A 387 5.66 -4.40 9.90
C LEU A 387 6.37 -4.74 11.20
N ALA A 388 6.28 -5.98 11.66
CA ALA A 388 6.97 -6.43 12.86
C ALA A 388 8.48 -6.14 12.77
N SER A 389 9.10 -6.40 11.62
CA SER A 389 10.53 -6.14 11.39
C SER A 389 10.86 -4.64 11.39
N ILE A 390 10.02 -3.81 10.73
CA ILE A 390 10.19 -2.35 10.68
C ILE A 390 10.12 -1.77 12.10
N ILE A 391 9.13 -2.16 12.89
CA ILE A 391 8.93 -1.68 14.25
C ILE A 391 10.08 -2.16 15.15
N SER A 392 10.41 -3.45 15.13
CA SER A 392 11.49 -4.03 15.94
C SER A 392 12.84 -3.38 15.63
N GLY A 393 13.12 -3.09 14.36
CA GLY A 393 14.32 -2.36 13.95
C GLY A 393 14.38 -0.93 14.54
N ARG A 394 13.25 -0.24 14.66
CA ARG A 394 13.16 1.06 15.34
C ARG A 394 13.39 0.93 16.84
N LEU A 395 12.71 0.00 17.50
CA LEU A 395 12.81 -0.20 18.96
C LEU A 395 14.23 -0.61 19.39
N ALA A 396 14.91 -1.44 18.60
CA ALA A 396 16.30 -1.82 18.85
C ALA A 396 17.27 -0.62 18.78
N ARG A 397 16.98 0.37 17.93
CA ARG A 397 17.76 1.61 17.87
C ARG A 397 17.53 2.53 19.05
N LEU A 398 16.34 2.51 19.66
CA LEU A 398 16.04 3.27 20.88
C LEU A 398 16.72 2.68 22.11
N ASN A 399 16.86 1.35 22.15
CA ASN A 399 17.49 0.60 23.24
C ASN A 399 18.64 -0.26 22.68
N PRO A 400 19.78 0.34 22.26
CA PRO A 400 20.88 -0.43 21.71
C PRO A 400 21.43 -1.38 22.78
N PRO A 401 21.81 -2.63 22.42
CA PRO A 401 22.45 -3.54 23.36
C PRO A 401 23.75 -2.90 23.89
N PRO A 402 24.13 -3.17 25.11
CA PRO A 402 25.36 -2.62 25.70
C PRO A 402 26.54 -2.98 24.78
N ARG A 403 27.37 -1.99 24.44
CA ARG A 403 28.55 -2.22 23.62
C ARG A 403 29.44 -3.24 24.35
N PRO A 404 29.96 -4.30 23.69
CA PRO A 404 30.93 -5.19 24.31
C PRO A 404 32.11 -4.35 24.73
N VAL A 405 32.38 -4.38 26.02
CA VAL A 405 33.63 -3.81 26.60
C VAL A 405 34.73 -4.80 26.24
N PHE A 406 35.47 -4.50 25.19
CA PHE A 406 36.70 -5.21 24.92
C PHE A 406 37.67 -4.81 26.02
N GLN A 407 37.99 -5.78 26.93
CA GLN A 407 39.12 -5.70 27.86
C GLN A 407 40.41 -5.91 27.13
#